data_b458bd927fa8532da5fa8eed7a4aa2a0
#
_entry.id   b458bd927fa8532da5fa8eed7a4aa2a0
#
_cell.length_a   1.000
_cell.length_b   1.000
_cell.length_c   1.000
_cell.angle_alpha   90.00
_cell.angle_beta   90.00
_cell.angle_gamma   90.00
#
_symmetry.space_group_name_H-M   'P 1'
#
loop_
_entity.id
_entity.type
_entity.pdbx_description
1 polymer ?
#
loop_
_entity_poly.entity_id
_entity_poly.type
_entity_poly.pdbx_seq_one_letter_code
_entity_poly.pdbx_strand_id
1 'polypeptide(L)'
;MILTVTPNPSLDRTYEVPSLGRGEVIRATGERMDPGGKGVNVSRAVAAAGRRTVAVLPLGGAPGALVADLLHAQGIEVAPVPIAGATRSNISVAEPDGTLTKINAPGPELSAVEAELLLETVREQYRAAETGWVTCCGSLPRGLAPSWYADLVARAHAAGARIALDTSGPALRAALRERPDVVKPNAEELAEAVGRPLATVGDAVKAAEELRQLGAGAVLASLGADGQLLVSADGVWFGSARVDVVRSNVGAGDASLAGFLIAGGNGPQALASAVAHGAAAVQLPGSVMPTPADLDPFAVTVTPEVPVDRVLTEPVS
;
A
#
# COMPACT_ATOMS: atom_id res chain seq x y z
N MET A 1 -17.95 -0.84 -0.26
CA MET A 1 -17.03 0.28 -0.07
C MET A 1 -15.73 -0.20 0.55
N ILE A 2 -14.59 0.44 0.28
CA ILE A 2 -13.29 0.17 0.92
C ILE A 2 -12.90 1.41 1.72
N LEU A 3 -12.66 1.24 3.02
CA LEU A 3 -12.17 2.29 3.91
C LEU A 3 -10.64 2.16 3.99
N THR A 4 -9.90 3.23 3.73
CA THR A 4 -8.44 3.23 3.86
C THR A 4 -8.00 4.05 5.06
N VAL A 5 -6.98 3.57 5.76
CA VAL A 5 -6.39 4.25 6.91
C VAL A 5 -4.90 4.44 6.64
N THR A 6 -4.46 5.70 6.59
CA THR A 6 -3.05 6.05 6.39
C THR A 6 -2.57 6.89 7.56
N PRO A 7 -1.95 6.30 8.60
CA PRO A 7 -1.55 7.05 9.79
C PRO A 7 -0.46 8.09 9.56
N ASN A 8 0.32 7.96 8.48
CA ASN A 8 1.43 8.86 8.14
C ASN A 8 1.35 9.33 6.68
N PRO A 9 0.27 10.04 6.28
CA PRO A 9 0.11 10.54 4.92
C PRO A 9 1.18 11.59 4.59
N SER A 10 1.33 11.91 3.31
CA SER A 10 2.28 12.93 2.84
C SER A 10 1.71 13.75 1.71
N LEU A 11 2.27 14.95 1.54
CA LEU A 11 2.23 15.67 0.29
C LEU A 11 3.52 15.32 -0.48
N ASP A 12 3.39 14.59 -1.58
CA ASP A 12 4.53 14.19 -2.39
C ASP A 12 4.80 15.23 -3.48
N ARG A 13 6.00 15.84 -3.46
CA ARG A 13 6.45 16.83 -4.44
C ARG A 13 7.50 16.21 -5.33
N THR A 14 7.27 16.23 -6.63
CA THR A 14 8.25 15.79 -7.63
C THR A 14 8.76 17.00 -8.40
N TYR A 15 10.09 17.20 -8.37
CA TYR A 15 10.78 18.18 -9.17
C TYR A 15 11.49 17.49 -10.32
N GLU A 16 11.24 17.96 -11.54
CA GLU A 16 12.00 17.56 -12.72
C GLU A 16 13.22 18.45 -12.85
N VAL A 17 14.40 17.85 -12.97
CA VAL A 17 15.67 18.58 -13.07
C VAL A 17 16.52 18.00 -14.20
N PRO A 18 17.39 18.81 -14.84
CA PRO A 18 18.34 18.29 -15.86
C PRO A 18 19.32 17.26 -15.28
N SER A 19 19.79 17.48 -14.05
CA SER A 19 20.67 16.58 -13.28
C SER A 19 20.70 17.00 -11.83
N LEU A 20 20.98 16.06 -10.91
CA LEU A 20 21.10 16.31 -9.47
C LEU A 20 22.58 16.39 -9.05
N GLY A 21 23.11 17.63 -8.94
CA GLY A 21 24.47 17.90 -8.46
C GLY A 21 24.52 18.23 -6.96
N ARG A 22 25.37 17.54 -6.19
CA ARG A 22 25.56 17.86 -4.74
C ARG A 22 26.24 19.20 -4.56
N GLY A 23 25.63 20.08 -3.74
CA GLY A 23 26.19 21.41 -3.42
C GLY A 23 25.91 22.48 -4.49
N GLU A 24 25.12 22.15 -5.51
CA GLU A 24 24.75 23.08 -6.59
C GLU A 24 23.38 23.71 -6.36
N VAL A 25 23.15 24.85 -6.97
CA VAL A 25 21.83 25.47 -7.11
C VAL A 25 21.17 24.96 -8.38
N ILE A 26 20.24 24.02 -8.22
CA ILE A 26 19.54 23.38 -9.33
C ILE A 26 18.21 24.10 -9.57
N ARG A 27 17.89 24.40 -10.83
CA ARG A 27 16.60 24.95 -11.22
C ARG A 27 15.75 23.86 -11.83
N ALA A 28 14.62 23.58 -11.17
CA ALA A 28 13.63 22.64 -11.68
C ALA A 28 13.02 23.15 -12.99
N THR A 29 12.78 22.23 -13.91
CA THR A 29 12.08 22.48 -15.19
C THR A 29 10.59 22.19 -15.10
N GLY A 30 10.18 21.40 -14.09
CA GLY A 30 8.79 21.07 -13.78
C GLY A 30 8.59 20.76 -12.29
N GLU A 31 7.35 20.92 -11.84
CA GLU A 31 6.91 20.55 -10.50
C GLU A 31 5.55 19.83 -10.58
N ARG A 32 5.39 18.77 -9.79
CA ARG A 32 4.12 18.11 -9.58
C ARG A 32 3.90 17.84 -8.10
N MET A 33 2.64 17.97 -7.64
CA MET A 33 2.22 17.63 -6.29
C MET A 33 1.14 16.57 -6.33
N ASP A 34 1.33 15.51 -5.54
CA ASP A 34 0.40 14.40 -5.42
C ASP A 34 0.08 14.13 -3.93
N PRO A 35 -1.15 13.69 -3.59
CA PRO A 35 -1.43 13.17 -2.27
C PRO A 35 -0.74 11.81 -2.13
N GLY A 36 0.02 11.61 -1.05
CA GLY A 36 0.88 10.45 -0.86
C GLY A 36 0.58 9.63 0.39
N GLY A 37 1.10 8.42 0.39
CA GLY A 37 0.94 7.40 1.42
C GLY A 37 0.28 6.14 0.87
N LYS A 38 0.68 4.95 1.37
CA LYS A 38 0.21 3.66 0.82
C LYS A 38 -1.33 3.58 0.78
N GLY A 39 -2.03 3.87 1.88
CA GLY A 39 -3.50 3.82 1.91
C GLY A 39 -4.16 4.90 1.06
N VAL A 40 -3.54 6.08 0.94
CA VAL A 40 -3.97 7.12 -0.02
C VAL A 40 -3.91 6.58 -1.44
N ASN A 41 -2.83 5.90 -1.82
CA ASN A 41 -2.68 5.28 -3.13
C ASN A 41 -3.73 4.17 -3.36
N VAL A 42 -4.02 3.36 -2.32
CA VAL A 42 -5.12 2.36 -2.39
C VAL A 42 -6.45 3.06 -2.66
N SER A 43 -6.79 4.15 -1.95
CA SER A 43 -8.02 4.93 -2.23
C SER A 43 -8.04 5.47 -3.66
N ARG A 44 -6.93 6.01 -4.15
CA ARG A 44 -6.81 6.51 -5.53
C ARG A 44 -7.05 5.39 -6.55
N ALA A 45 -6.48 4.19 -6.33
CA ALA A 45 -6.71 3.04 -7.20
C ALA A 45 -8.16 2.54 -7.15
N VAL A 46 -8.77 2.50 -5.96
CA VAL A 46 -10.20 2.12 -5.80
C VAL A 46 -11.11 3.11 -6.52
N ALA A 47 -10.86 4.42 -6.39
CA ALA A 47 -11.63 5.46 -7.05
C ALA A 47 -11.44 5.42 -8.58
N ALA A 48 -10.21 5.22 -9.07
CA ALA A 48 -9.90 5.07 -10.50
C ALA A 48 -10.62 3.84 -11.11
N ALA A 49 -10.82 2.78 -10.32
CA ALA A 49 -11.62 1.61 -10.70
C ALA A 49 -13.15 1.86 -10.60
N GLY A 50 -13.61 3.08 -10.35
CA GLY A 50 -15.03 3.45 -10.25
C GLY A 50 -15.72 2.92 -8.98
N ARG A 51 -14.97 2.63 -7.91
CA ARG A 51 -15.51 2.11 -6.66
C ARG A 51 -15.45 3.16 -5.54
N ARG A 52 -16.44 3.10 -4.62
CA ARG A 52 -16.46 4.00 -3.46
C ARG A 52 -15.35 3.67 -2.48
N THR A 53 -14.68 4.72 -2.01
CA THR A 53 -13.67 4.67 -0.97
C THR A 53 -13.79 5.89 -0.05
N VAL A 54 -13.37 5.75 1.19
CA VAL A 54 -13.16 6.85 2.15
C VAL A 54 -11.74 6.73 2.68
N ALA A 55 -11.00 7.83 2.66
CA ALA A 55 -9.64 7.90 3.20
C ALA A 55 -9.65 8.56 4.59
N VAL A 56 -9.32 7.81 5.63
CA VAL A 56 -9.13 8.32 7.00
C VAL A 56 -7.68 8.73 7.17
N LEU A 57 -7.45 10.02 7.41
CA LEU A 57 -6.13 10.64 7.37
C LEU A 57 -5.92 11.62 8.52
N PRO A 58 -4.83 11.53 9.32
CA PRO A 58 -4.39 12.60 10.19
C PRO A 58 -3.78 13.73 9.34
N LEU A 59 -4.43 14.89 9.33
CA LEU A 59 -4.05 16.02 8.49
C LEU A 59 -3.83 17.27 9.35
N GLY A 60 -2.71 17.97 9.09
CA GLY A 60 -2.39 19.21 9.78
C GLY A 60 -1.60 20.18 8.91
N GLY A 61 -1.77 21.47 9.20
CA GLY A 61 -1.11 22.55 8.47
C GLY A 61 -1.52 22.67 7.01
N ALA A 62 -0.86 23.56 6.27
CA ALA A 62 -1.12 23.80 4.85
C ALA A 62 -0.90 22.53 3.97
N PRO A 63 0.14 21.70 4.19
CA PRO A 63 0.28 20.47 3.42
C PRO A 63 -0.89 19.49 3.61
N GLY A 64 -1.44 19.39 4.83
CA GLY A 64 -2.59 18.54 5.10
C GLY A 64 -3.85 19.01 4.40
N ALA A 65 -4.13 20.32 4.40
CA ALA A 65 -5.23 20.91 3.65
C ALA A 65 -5.11 20.62 2.15
N LEU A 66 -3.91 20.79 1.58
CA LEU A 66 -3.67 20.52 0.17
C LEU A 66 -3.84 19.04 -0.19
N VAL A 67 -3.43 18.10 0.69
CA VAL A 67 -3.68 16.66 0.50
C VAL A 67 -5.19 16.38 0.41
N ALA A 68 -6.00 16.98 1.30
CA ALA A 68 -7.45 16.83 1.26
C ALA A 68 -8.05 17.38 -0.04
N ASP A 69 -7.63 18.57 -0.47
CA ASP A 69 -8.10 19.21 -1.70
C ASP A 69 -7.77 18.38 -2.95
N LEU A 70 -6.54 17.85 -3.02
CA LEU A 70 -6.10 16.98 -4.12
C LEU A 70 -6.90 15.68 -4.20
N LEU A 71 -7.26 15.09 -3.05
CA LEU A 71 -8.10 13.89 -3.00
C LEU A 71 -9.55 14.20 -3.38
N HIS A 72 -10.12 15.29 -2.89
CA HIS A 72 -11.46 15.73 -3.28
C HIS A 72 -11.54 15.99 -4.78
N ALA A 73 -10.52 16.60 -5.39
CA ALA A 73 -10.45 16.82 -6.84
C ALA A 73 -10.43 15.50 -7.63
N GLN A 74 -9.99 14.38 -7.02
CA GLN A 74 -10.04 13.03 -7.58
C GLN A 74 -11.34 12.28 -7.24
N GLY A 75 -12.34 12.94 -6.62
CA GLY A 75 -13.60 12.34 -6.22
C GLY A 75 -13.51 11.39 -5.02
N ILE A 76 -12.44 11.51 -4.22
CA ILE A 76 -12.22 10.66 -3.04
C ILE A 76 -12.73 11.39 -1.79
N GLU A 77 -13.62 10.72 -1.06
CA GLU A 77 -14.10 11.20 0.23
C GLU A 77 -12.98 11.08 1.28
N VAL A 78 -12.72 12.16 2.00
CA VAL A 78 -11.72 12.22 3.07
C VAL A 78 -12.43 12.38 4.41
N ALA A 79 -12.08 11.53 5.37
CA ALA A 79 -12.42 11.68 6.78
C ALA A 79 -11.17 12.19 7.52
N PRO A 80 -10.99 13.52 7.63
CA PRO A 80 -9.79 14.10 8.20
C PRO A 80 -9.81 14.00 9.73
N VAL A 81 -8.68 13.63 10.31
CA VAL A 81 -8.43 13.73 11.74
C VAL A 81 -7.47 14.92 11.94
N PRO A 82 -7.93 16.02 12.57
CA PRO A 82 -7.07 17.19 12.76
C PRO A 82 -5.93 16.86 13.73
N ILE A 83 -4.72 17.23 13.36
CA ILE A 83 -3.52 17.08 14.16
C ILE A 83 -2.79 18.41 14.32
N ALA A 84 -2.08 18.59 15.47
CA ALA A 84 -1.33 19.81 15.76
C ALA A 84 -0.09 19.96 14.86
N GLY A 85 0.58 18.86 14.55
CA GLY A 85 1.75 18.84 13.65
C GLY A 85 1.35 19.00 12.18
N ALA A 86 2.23 19.56 11.34
CA ALA A 86 2.00 19.63 9.92
C ALA A 86 2.18 18.25 9.26
N THR A 87 1.28 17.89 8.34
CA THR A 87 1.47 16.73 7.45
C THR A 87 2.81 16.85 6.74
N ARG A 88 3.55 15.74 6.66
CA ARG A 88 4.89 15.72 6.04
C ARG A 88 4.81 15.97 4.53
N SER A 89 5.91 16.53 4.00
CA SER A 89 6.13 16.58 2.55
C SER A 89 7.32 15.70 2.20
N ASN A 90 7.13 14.77 1.26
CA ASN A 90 8.23 14.03 0.64
C ASN A 90 8.68 14.76 -0.62
N ILE A 91 9.95 14.66 -0.95
CA ILE A 91 10.51 15.25 -2.17
C ILE A 91 11.05 14.13 -3.05
N SER A 92 10.68 14.15 -4.32
CA SER A 92 11.26 13.32 -5.37
C SER A 92 11.95 14.23 -6.39
N VAL A 93 13.15 13.89 -6.78
CA VAL A 93 13.89 14.55 -7.85
C VAL A 93 13.99 13.58 -9.01
N ALA A 94 13.39 13.93 -10.15
CA ALA A 94 13.35 13.12 -11.36
C ALA A 94 14.32 13.67 -12.41
N GLU A 95 15.19 12.82 -12.94
CA GLU A 95 16.15 13.14 -13.99
C GLU A 95 15.71 12.52 -15.32
N PRO A 96 16.15 13.08 -16.48
CA PRO A 96 15.70 12.63 -17.81
C PRO A 96 16.07 11.18 -18.15
N ASP A 97 17.10 10.63 -17.51
CA ASP A 97 17.55 9.24 -17.68
C ASP A 97 16.67 8.22 -16.93
N GLY A 98 15.64 8.70 -16.20
CA GLY A 98 14.75 7.88 -15.38
C GLY A 98 15.20 7.73 -13.92
N THR A 99 16.36 8.29 -13.54
CA THR A 99 16.82 8.30 -12.14
C THR A 99 15.84 9.08 -11.27
N LEU A 100 15.39 8.47 -10.16
CA LEU A 100 14.48 9.07 -9.20
C LEU A 100 15.07 9.05 -7.79
N THR A 101 15.51 10.22 -7.31
CA THR A 101 16.02 10.37 -5.94
C THR A 101 14.89 10.80 -5.03
N LYS A 102 14.68 10.08 -3.91
CA LYS A 102 13.60 10.34 -2.95
C LYS A 102 14.13 10.75 -1.59
N ILE A 103 13.50 11.78 -1.01
CA ILE A 103 13.74 12.26 0.34
C ILE A 103 12.43 12.18 1.10
N ASN A 104 12.30 11.20 1.98
CA ASN A 104 11.09 10.97 2.77
C ASN A 104 11.22 11.61 4.15
N ALA A 105 10.31 12.53 4.47
CA ALA A 105 10.24 13.12 5.80
C ALA A 105 9.63 12.13 6.81
N PRO A 106 10.03 12.16 8.10
CA PRO A 106 9.55 11.22 9.12
C PRO A 106 8.07 11.42 9.46
N GLY A 107 7.53 12.61 9.21
CA GLY A 107 6.17 12.99 9.59
C GLY A 107 6.09 13.63 10.99
N PRO A 108 4.90 14.15 11.36
CA PRO A 108 4.67 14.75 12.66
C PRO A 108 4.69 13.67 13.76
N GLU A 109 4.79 14.12 15.01
CA GLU A 109 4.51 13.28 16.16
C GLU A 109 3.03 13.43 16.52
N LEU A 110 2.33 12.31 16.67
CA LEU A 110 0.93 12.29 17.11
C LEU A 110 0.88 12.13 18.64
N SER A 111 0.07 12.94 19.27
CA SER A 111 -0.28 12.79 20.68
C SER A 111 -1.19 11.56 20.89
N ALA A 112 -1.27 11.09 22.14
CA ALA A 112 -2.19 10.00 22.49
C ALA A 112 -3.66 10.34 22.20
N VAL A 113 -4.05 11.60 22.29
CA VAL A 113 -5.41 12.07 21.96
C VAL A 113 -5.67 11.98 20.46
N GLU A 114 -4.73 12.40 19.64
CA GLU A 114 -4.83 12.31 18.17
C GLU A 114 -4.81 10.85 17.70
N ALA A 115 -4.01 10.01 18.35
CA ALA A 115 -3.96 8.57 18.09
C ALA A 115 -5.31 7.88 18.37
N GLU A 116 -5.96 8.23 19.49
CA GLU A 116 -7.27 7.70 19.84
C GLU A 116 -8.38 8.27 18.92
N LEU A 117 -8.32 9.55 18.59
CA LEU A 117 -9.26 10.18 17.66
C LEU A 117 -9.20 9.51 16.28
N LEU A 118 -8.01 9.11 15.83
CA LEU A 118 -7.85 8.38 14.56
C LEU A 118 -8.56 7.01 14.61
N LEU A 119 -8.43 6.25 15.70
CA LEU A 119 -9.12 4.98 15.90
C LEU A 119 -10.65 5.16 15.95
N GLU A 120 -11.14 6.18 16.66
CA GLU A 120 -12.55 6.49 16.75
C GLU A 120 -13.13 6.91 15.39
N THR A 121 -12.42 7.74 14.63
CA THR A 121 -12.84 8.14 13.27
C THR A 121 -12.97 6.92 12.36
N VAL A 122 -12.03 5.98 12.40
CA VAL A 122 -12.14 4.71 11.65
C VAL A 122 -13.40 3.95 12.04
N ARG A 123 -13.68 3.84 13.33
CA ARG A 123 -14.89 3.16 13.85
C ARG A 123 -16.18 3.83 13.39
N GLU A 124 -16.23 5.15 13.41
CA GLU A 124 -17.41 5.92 12.96
C GLU A 124 -17.64 5.75 11.46
N GLN A 125 -16.59 5.88 10.65
CA GLN A 125 -16.68 5.70 9.21
C GLN A 125 -17.07 4.27 8.83
N TYR A 126 -16.57 3.27 9.54
CA TYR A 126 -16.98 1.89 9.34
C TYR A 126 -18.45 1.64 9.62
N ARG A 127 -18.99 2.20 10.72
CA ARG A 127 -20.41 2.05 11.10
C ARG A 127 -21.36 2.83 10.20
N ALA A 128 -20.94 3.96 9.68
CA ALA A 128 -21.76 4.84 8.83
C ALA A 128 -21.96 4.27 7.42
N ALA A 129 -21.15 3.30 7.02
CA ALA A 129 -21.12 2.79 5.65
C ALA A 129 -21.22 1.27 5.62
N GLU A 130 -21.79 0.71 4.55
CA GLU A 130 -21.69 -0.72 4.22
C GLU A 130 -20.26 -1.02 3.75
N THR A 131 -19.34 -1.05 4.71
CA THR A 131 -17.90 -1.22 4.45
C THR A 131 -17.58 -2.70 4.28
N GLY A 132 -17.05 -3.09 3.13
CA GLY A 132 -16.59 -4.46 2.89
C GLY A 132 -15.20 -4.73 3.50
N TRP A 133 -14.30 -3.75 3.40
CA TRP A 133 -12.92 -3.85 3.86
C TRP A 133 -12.45 -2.56 4.54
N VAL A 134 -11.70 -2.71 5.62
CA VAL A 134 -10.83 -1.67 6.17
C VAL A 134 -9.40 -2.03 5.80
N THR A 135 -8.68 -1.15 5.11
CA THR A 135 -7.28 -1.39 4.77
C THR A 135 -6.38 -0.37 5.48
N CYS A 136 -5.41 -0.88 6.22
CA CYS A 136 -4.51 -0.10 7.05
C CYS A 136 -3.12 -0.16 6.44
N CYS A 137 -2.59 0.99 6.03
CA CYS A 137 -1.41 1.00 5.17
C CYS A 137 -0.35 2.02 5.60
N GLY A 138 0.90 1.61 5.44
CA GLY A 138 2.07 2.45 5.59
C GLY A 138 2.72 2.39 6.96
N SER A 139 3.75 3.23 7.13
CA SER A 139 4.47 3.36 8.38
C SER A 139 3.67 4.11 9.44
N LEU A 140 3.90 3.79 10.70
CA LEU A 140 3.38 4.58 11.81
C LEU A 140 4.19 5.88 11.94
N PRO A 141 3.54 7.03 12.20
CA PRO A 141 4.24 8.26 12.57
C PRO A 141 4.82 8.14 13.98
N ARG A 142 5.70 9.06 14.34
CA ARG A 142 6.19 9.16 15.72
C ARG A 142 5.03 9.40 16.69
N GLY A 143 5.17 8.94 17.91
CA GLY A 143 4.12 8.99 18.94
C GLY A 143 3.16 7.80 18.95
N LEU A 144 3.04 7.06 17.84
CA LEU A 144 2.28 5.81 17.81
C LEU A 144 3.17 4.62 18.19
N ALA A 145 2.70 3.83 19.16
CA ALA A 145 3.36 2.57 19.51
C ALA A 145 3.25 1.54 18.37
N PRO A 146 4.21 0.60 18.23
CA PRO A 146 4.10 -0.50 17.27
C PRO A 146 2.79 -1.31 17.37
N SER A 147 2.16 -1.35 18.55
CA SER A 147 0.88 -2.01 18.80
C SER A 147 -0.33 -1.27 18.24
N TRP A 148 -0.18 -0.04 17.76
CA TRP A 148 -1.32 0.78 17.32
C TRP A 148 -2.15 0.09 16.22
N TYR A 149 -1.49 -0.57 15.26
CA TYR A 149 -2.21 -1.35 14.24
C TYR A 149 -2.89 -2.59 14.83
N ALA A 150 -2.32 -3.21 15.87
CA ALA A 150 -2.99 -4.30 16.60
C ALA A 150 -4.30 -3.81 17.24
N ASP A 151 -4.27 -2.67 17.92
CA ASP A 151 -5.45 -2.06 18.52
C ASP A 151 -6.53 -1.73 17.46
N LEU A 152 -6.11 -1.25 16.28
CA LEU A 152 -7.01 -0.98 15.17
C LEU A 152 -7.63 -2.27 14.63
N VAL A 153 -6.84 -3.32 14.39
CA VAL A 153 -7.33 -4.64 13.93
C VAL A 153 -8.35 -5.20 14.92
N ALA A 154 -8.04 -5.22 16.22
CA ALA A 154 -8.93 -5.74 17.26
C ALA A 154 -10.27 -4.98 17.29
N ARG A 155 -10.24 -3.63 17.24
CA ARG A 155 -11.45 -2.80 17.26
C ARG A 155 -12.29 -2.98 16.00
N ALA A 156 -11.66 -3.11 14.85
CA ALA A 156 -12.35 -3.32 13.57
C ALA A 156 -13.00 -4.71 13.52
N HIS A 157 -12.32 -5.76 13.94
CA HIS A 157 -12.90 -7.11 14.07
C HIS A 157 -14.09 -7.12 15.06
N ALA A 158 -13.97 -6.44 16.20
CA ALA A 158 -15.09 -6.30 17.15
C ALA A 158 -16.30 -5.58 16.54
N ALA A 159 -16.11 -4.79 15.50
CA ALA A 159 -17.18 -4.15 14.73
C ALA A 159 -17.65 -4.99 13.52
N GLY A 160 -17.07 -6.18 13.30
CA GLY A 160 -17.40 -7.07 12.18
C GLY A 160 -16.73 -6.72 10.84
N ALA A 161 -15.67 -5.89 10.86
CA ALA A 161 -14.93 -5.53 9.66
C ALA A 161 -13.93 -6.61 9.24
N ARG A 162 -13.69 -6.74 7.93
CA ARG A 162 -12.52 -7.44 7.40
C ARG A 162 -11.35 -6.47 7.25
N ILE A 163 -10.15 -6.92 7.62
CA ILE A 163 -8.94 -6.09 7.65
C ILE A 163 -7.90 -6.57 6.66
N ALA A 164 -7.45 -5.65 5.80
CA ALA A 164 -6.22 -5.80 5.02
C ALA A 164 -5.14 -4.87 5.59
N LEU A 165 -3.93 -5.40 5.80
CA LEU A 165 -2.82 -4.68 6.41
C LEU A 165 -1.61 -4.65 5.48
N ASP A 166 -1.12 -3.45 5.16
CA ASP A 166 0.11 -3.24 4.39
C ASP A 166 1.10 -2.38 5.20
N THR A 167 1.84 -3.03 6.08
CA THR A 167 2.90 -2.44 6.92
C THR A 167 4.00 -3.47 7.14
N SER A 168 5.10 -3.06 7.76
CA SER A 168 6.29 -3.90 7.98
C SER A 168 6.85 -3.77 9.40
N GLY A 169 7.89 -4.53 9.68
CA GLY A 169 8.66 -4.45 10.91
C GLY A 169 7.88 -4.74 12.19
N PRO A 170 8.17 -4.01 13.29
CA PRO A 170 7.53 -4.24 14.57
C PRO A 170 6.01 -4.06 14.57
N ALA A 171 5.49 -3.15 13.71
CA ALA A 171 4.06 -2.88 13.60
C ALA A 171 3.31 -4.08 12.99
N LEU A 172 3.86 -4.70 11.95
CA LEU A 172 3.30 -5.93 11.36
C LEU A 172 3.30 -7.05 12.40
N ARG A 173 4.43 -7.28 13.08
CA ARG A 173 4.54 -8.36 14.09
C ARG A 173 3.55 -8.21 15.24
N ALA A 174 3.30 -6.99 15.69
CA ALA A 174 2.31 -6.72 16.72
C ALA A 174 0.89 -7.00 16.21
N ALA A 175 0.56 -6.54 15.00
CA ALA A 175 -0.77 -6.68 14.41
C ALA A 175 -1.14 -8.13 14.06
N LEU A 176 -0.17 -9.00 13.72
CA LEU A 176 -0.41 -10.42 13.44
C LEU A 176 -1.08 -11.15 14.60
N ARG A 177 -0.86 -10.72 15.85
CA ARG A 177 -1.50 -11.31 17.05
C ARG A 177 -3.01 -11.12 17.06
N GLU A 178 -3.50 -10.06 16.41
CA GLU A 178 -4.94 -9.75 16.28
C GLU A 178 -5.54 -10.33 15.00
N ARG A 179 -4.79 -11.15 14.26
CA ARG A 179 -5.23 -11.99 13.14
C ARG A 179 -5.87 -11.20 11.99
N PRO A 180 -5.17 -10.23 11.37
CA PRO A 180 -5.69 -9.53 10.20
C PRO A 180 -6.06 -10.53 9.09
N ASP A 181 -7.16 -10.27 8.36
CA ASP A 181 -7.67 -11.19 7.33
C ASP A 181 -6.69 -11.33 6.16
N VAL A 182 -6.02 -10.22 5.80
CA VAL A 182 -5.01 -10.20 4.74
C VAL A 182 -3.83 -9.33 5.16
N VAL A 183 -2.61 -9.81 4.92
CA VAL A 183 -1.40 -8.97 4.97
C VAL A 183 -0.76 -8.94 3.58
N LYS A 184 -0.18 -7.78 3.20
CA LYS A 184 0.44 -7.62 1.88
C LYS A 184 1.90 -7.18 1.97
N PRO A 185 2.86 -8.06 2.27
CA PRO A 185 4.27 -7.75 2.19
C PRO A 185 4.79 -7.77 0.73
N ASN A 186 5.83 -6.98 0.46
CA ASN A 186 6.71 -7.26 -0.66
C ASN A 186 7.79 -8.29 -0.27
N ALA A 187 8.68 -8.67 -1.20
CA ALA A 187 9.72 -9.67 -0.94
C ALA A 187 10.67 -9.27 0.20
N GLU A 188 11.07 -7.98 0.28
CA GLU A 188 11.94 -7.45 1.33
C GLU A 188 11.24 -7.46 2.70
N GLU A 189 10.00 -6.95 2.76
CA GLU A 189 9.17 -6.93 3.96
C GLU A 189 8.89 -8.36 4.46
N LEU A 190 8.71 -9.30 3.54
CA LEU A 190 8.51 -10.72 3.84
C LEU A 190 9.80 -11.35 4.41
N ALA A 191 10.96 -11.10 3.81
CA ALA A 191 12.26 -11.55 4.30
C ALA A 191 12.57 -10.99 5.70
N GLU A 192 12.33 -9.67 5.90
CA GLU A 192 12.46 -9.01 7.21
C GLU A 192 11.55 -9.65 8.27
N ALA A 193 10.30 -9.94 7.90
CA ALA A 193 9.34 -10.49 8.83
C ALA A 193 9.75 -11.88 9.37
N VAL A 194 10.35 -12.73 8.52
CA VAL A 194 10.82 -14.07 8.89
C VAL A 194 12.30 -14.12 9.28
N GLY A 195 13.04 -13.01 9.14
CA GLY A 195 14.44 -12.88 9.56
C GLY A 195 15.42 -13.72 8.75
N ARG A 196 15.12 -14.01 7.47
CA ARG A 196 16.01 -14.76 6.57
C ARG A 196 15.85 -14.32 5.12
N PRO A 197 16.90 -14.49 4.29
CA PRO A 197 16.85 -14.17 2.86
C PRO A 197 15.86 -15.06 2.12
N LEU A 198 15.33 -14.55 1.02
CA LEU A 198 14.47 -15.27 0.07
C LEU A 198 15.20 -15.33 -1.28
N ALA A 199 15.57 -16.52 -1.70
CA ALA A 199 16.26 -16.75 -2.96
C ALA A 199 15.32 -17.23 -4.08
N THR A 200 14.26 -17.93 -3.71
CA THR A 200 13.33 -18.57 -4.65
C THR A 200 11.88 -18.22 -4.31
N VAL A 201 11.00 -18.45 -5.28
CA VAL A 201 9.54 -18.37 -5.06
C VAL A 201 9.12 -19.35 -3.95
N GLY A 202 9.74 -20.52 -3.86
CA GLY A 202 9.49 -21.51 -2.79
C GLY A 202 9.87 -20.99 -1.40
N ASP A 203 10.93 -20.18 -1.29
CA ASP A 203 11.27 -19.53 -0.02
C ASP A 203 10.22 -18.49 0.37
N ALA A 204 9.70 -17.73 -0.60
CA ALA A 204 8.62 -16.78 -0.38
C ALA A 204 7.32 -17.47 0.06
N VAL A 205 6.99 -18.65 -0.51
CA VAL A 205 5.84 -19.46 -0.07
C VAL A 205 5.99 -19.86 1.41
N LYS A 206 7.15 -20.41 1.79
CA LYS A 206 7.41 -20.81 3.18
C LYS A 206 7.33 -19.63 4.14
N ALA A 207 7.89 -18.49 3.76
CA ALA A 207 7.83 -17.26 4.54
C ALA A 207 6.38 -16.76 4.72
N ALA A 208 5.58 -16.80 3.66
CA ALA A 208 4.17 -16.44 3.72
C ALA A 208 3.36 -17.40 4.62
N GLU A 209 3.65 -18.71 4.58
CA GLU A 209 3.04 -19.68 5.49
C GLU A 209 3.40 -19.41 6.95
N GLU A 210 4.64 -19.01 7.25
CA GLU A 210 5.06 -18.59 8.59
C GLU A 210 4.27 -17.35 9.07
N LEU A 211 4.05 -16.35 8.22
CA LEU A 211 3.20 -15.20 8.58
C LEU A 211 1.76 -15.64 8.89
N ARG A 212 1.24 -16.64 8.16
CA ARG A 212 -0.07 -17.22 8.47
C ARG A 212 -0.08 -17.92 9.82
N GLN A 213 0.95 -18.67 10.13
CA GLN A 213 1.08 -19.33 11.45
C GLN A 213 1.18 -18.30 12.59
N LEU A 214 1.76 -17.11 12.32
CA LEU A 214 1.83 -16.00 13.27
C LEU A 214 0.51 -15.23 13.41
N GLY A 215 -0.48 -15.50 12.53
CA GLY A 215 -1.83 -14.94 12.67
C GLY A 215 -2.47 -14.39 11.41
N ALA A 216 -1.75 -14.16 10.31
CA ALA A 216 -2.37 -13.69 9.09
C ALA A 216 -3.40 -14.70 8.53
N GLY A 217 -4.60 -14.26 8.20
CA GLY A 217 -5.61 -15.08 7.53
C GLY A 217 -5.16 -15.49 6.13
N ALA A 218 -4.67 -14.54 5.36
CA ALA A 218 -4.04 -14.73 4.05
C ALA A 218 -2.83 -13.80 3.88
N VAL A 219 -1.89 -14.19 3.03
CA VAL A 219 -0.73 -13.38 2.63
C VAL A 219 -0.77 -13.16 1.13
N LEU A 220 -0.88 -11.91 0.70
CA LEU A 220 -0.72 -11.46 -0.68
C LEU A 220 0.70 -10.89 -0.84
N ALA A 221 1.66 -11.71 -1.24
CA ALA A 221 3.04 -11.28 -1.36
C ALA A 221 3.38 -10.83 -2.78
N SER A 222 3.96 -9.64 -2.94
CA SER A 222 4.48 -9.17 -4.22
C SER A 222 5.96 -9.48 -4.34
N LEU A 223 6.37 -10.08 -5.48
CA LEU A 223 7.74 -10.51 -5.78
C LEU A 223 8.35 -9.67 -6.92
N GLY A 224 7.97 -8.39 -7.03
CA GLY A 224 8.45 -7.52 -8.09
C GLY A 224 8.09 -8.04 -9.48
N ALA A 225 9.08 -8.12 -10.35
CA ALA A 225 8.91 -8.60 -11.73
C ALA A 225 8.58 -10.10 -11.80
N ASP A 226 8.87 -10.88 -10.74
CA ASP A 226 8.62 -12.32 -10.72
C ASP A 226 7.14 -12.70 -10.53
N GLY A 227 6.31 -11.76 -10.06
CA GLY A 227 4.88 -11.97 -9.91
C GLY A 227 4.36 -11.76 -8.48
N GLN A 228 3.28 -12.46 -8.13
CA GLN A 228 2.64 -12.37 -6.82
C GLN A 228 2.21 -13.75 -6.31
N LEU A 229 2.22 -13.90 -5.00
CA LEU A 229 1.72 -15.09 -4.30
C LEU A 229 0.48 -14.73 -3.49
N LEU A 230 -0.50 -15.62 -3.50
CA LEU A 230 -1.56 -15.66 -2.51
C LEU A 230 -1.46 -16.97 -1.73
N VAL A 231 -1.23 -16.86 -0.42
CA VAL A 231 -1.17 -18.01 0.49
C VAL A 231 -2.30 -17.86 1.52
N SER A 232 -3.24 -18.79 1.54
CA SER A 232 -4.40 -18.77 2.43
C SER A 232 -4.75 -20.16 2.95
N ALA A 233 -5.81 -20.28 3.73
CA ALA A 233 -6.31 -21.59 4.18
C ALA A 233 -6.82 -22.45 3.02
N ASP A 234 -7.28 -21.80 1.93
CA ASP A 234 -7.86 -22.48 0.77
C ASP A 234 -6.80 -23.00 -0.21
N GLY A 235 -5.54 -22.57 -0.06
CA GLY A 235 -4.42 -23.01 -0.90
C GLY A 235 -3.40 -21.92 -1.18
N VAL A 236 -2.51 -22.26 -2.12
CA VAL A 236 -1.43 -21.37 -2.60
C VAL A 236 -1.62 -21.17 -4.09
N TRP A 237 -1.56 -19.91 -4.54
CA TRP A 237 -1.64 -19.54 -5.95
C TRP A 237 -0.49 -18.60 -6.29
N PHE A 238 0.02 -18.77 -7.50
CA PHE A 238 1.00 -17.89 -8.10
C PHE A 238 0.34 -17.11 -9.25
N GLY A 239 0.54 -15.80 -9.27
CA GLY A 239 0.03 -14.92 -10.31
C GLY A 239 1.16 -14.14 -10.97
N SER A 240 1.15 -14.02 -12.28
CA SER A 240 2.07 -13.21 -13.06
C SER A 240 1.38 -12.52 -14.23
N ALA A 241 1.97 -11.44 -14.73
CA ALA A 241 1.51 -10.78 -15.93
C ALA A 241 2.67 -10.45 -16.86
N ARG A 242 2.38 -10.43 -18.17
CA ARG A 242 3.32 -9.86 -19.12
C ARG A 242 3.23 -8.34 -19.07
N VAL A 243 4.36 -7.68 -18.90
CA VAL A 243 4.51 -6.23 -18.91
C VAL A 243 5.47 -5.86 -20.02
N ASP A 244 5.03 -5.03 -20.96
CA ASP A 244 5.84 -4.65 -22.12
C ASP A 244 6.82 -3.51 -21.79
N VAL A 245 6.39 -2.55 -20.98
CA VAL A 245 7.21 -1.37 -20.61
C VAL A 245 6.96 -1.01 -19.14
N VAL A 246 8.03 -0.97 -18.35
CA VAL A 246 7.99 -0.44 -16.98
C VAL A 246 8.33 1.04 -17.01
N ARG A 247 7.40 1.90 -16.54
CA ARG A 247 7.59 3.35 -16.42
C ARG A 247 7.79 3.81 -14.99
N SER A 248 7.15 3.14 -14.04
CA SER A 248 7.26 3.48 -12.61
C SER A 248 6.85 2.30 -11.75
N ASN A 249 7.57 2.06 -10.65
CA ASN A 249 7.18 1.07 -9.63
C ASN A 249 6.36 1.70 -8.49
N VAL A 250 6.15 3.02 -8.51
CA VAL A 250 5.48 3.75 -7.43
C VAL A 250 3.99 3.44 -7.43
N GLY A 251 3.47 2.95 -6.31
CA GLY A 251 2.05 2.67 -6.14
C GLY A 251 1.58 1.35 -6.76
N ALA A 252 2.44 0.57 -7.42
CA ALA A 252 2.05 -0.72 -8.02
C ALA A 252 1.55 -1.72 -6.98
N GLY A 253 2.22 -1.83 -5.83
CA GLY A 253 1.77 -2.65 -4.72
C GLY A 253 0.44 -2.18 -4.10
N ASP A 254 0.20 -0.86 -4.09
CA ASP A 254 -1.04 -0.26 -3.59
C ASP A 254 -2.19 -0.51 -4.57
N ALA A 255 -1.94 -0.37 -5.88
CA ALA A 255 -2.90 -0.73 -6.94
C ALA A 255 -3.23 -2.22 -6.91
N SER A 256 -2.24 -3.08 -6.70
CA SER A 256 -2.43 -4.52 -6.53
C SER A 256 -3.35 -4.83 -5.34
N LEU A 257 -3.12 -4.23 -4.17
CA LEU A 257 -3.98 -4.40 -3.00
C LEU A 257 -5.41 -3.92 -3.30
N ALA A 258 -5.56 -2.77 -3.95
CA ALA A 258 -6.87 -2.25 -4.35
C ALA A 258 -7.61 -3.26 -5.25
N GLY A 259 -6.95 -3.76 -6.30
CA GLY A 259 -7.51 -4.76 -7.20
C GLY A 259 -7.93 -6.06 -6.48
N PHE A 260 -7.10 -6.54 -5.55
CA PHE A 260 -7.41 -7.70 -4.71
C PHE A 260 -8.69 -7.49 -3.90
N LEU A 261 -8.80 -6.36 -3.21
CA LEU A 261 -9.95 -6.04 -2.35
C LEU A 261 -11.23 -5.77 -3.16
N ILE A 262 -11.13 -5.11 -4.31
CA ILE A 262 -12.25 -4.87 -5.24
C ILE A 262 -12.86 -6.20 -5.72
N ALA A 263 -12.03 -7.21 -5.97
CA ALA A 263 -12.46 -8.54 -6.39
C ALA A 263 -12.88 -9.47 -5.25
N GLY A 264 -13.05 -8.93 -4.03
CA GLY A 264 -13.56 -9.67 -2.87
C GLY A 264 -12.51 -10.07 -1.83
N GLY A 265 -11.20 -9.93 -2.15
CA GLY A 265 -10.09 -10.14 -1.22
C GLY A 265 -9.85 -11.61 -0.87
N ASN A 266 -10.21 -12.54 -1.74
CA ASN A 266 -10.00 -13.98 -1.53
C ASN A 266 -9.92 -14.75 -2.86
N GLY A 267 -9.11 -15.81 -2.87
CA GLY A 267 -9.02 -16.78 -3.94
C GLY A 267 -8.33 -16.31 -5.23
N PRO A 268 -8.24 -17.20 -6.24
CA PRO A 268 -7.45 -16.95 -7.44
C PRO A 268 -7.99 -15.80 -8.31
N GLN A 269 -9.30 -15.52 -8.28
CA GLN A 269 -9.88 -14.39 -9.02
C GLN A 269 -9.44 -13.04 -8.43
N ALA A 270 -9.36 -12.93 -7.09
CA ALA A 270 -8.86 -11.74 -6.44
C ALA A 270 -7.35 -11.55 -6.71
N LEU A 271 -6.57 -12.65 -6.72
CA LEU A 271 -5.17 -12.60 -7.14
C LEU A 271 -5.02 -12.14 -8.60
N ALA A 272 -5.85 -12.63 -9.51
CA ALA A 272 -5.81 -12.19 -10.92
C ALA A 272 -6.07 -10.68 -11.04
N SER A 273 -7.05 -10.16 -10.30
CA SER A 273 -7.32 -8.72 -10.24
C SER A 273 -6.15 -7.94 -9.63
N ALA A 274 -5.51 -8.46 -8.56
CA ALA A 274 -4.33 -7.86 -7.97
C ALA A 274 -3.18 -7.73 -8.98
N VAL A 275 -2.89 -8.81 -9.68
CA VAL A 275 -1.84 -8.88 -10.71
C VAL A 275 -2.14 -7.91 -11.85
N ALA A 276 -3.39 -7.88 -12.36
CA ALA A 276 -3.80 -6.97 -13.43
C ALA A 276 -3.58 -5.50 -13.05
N HIS A 277 -4.03 -5.09 -11.85
CA HIS A 277 -3.88 -3.72 -11.38
C HIS A 277 -2.42 -3.35 -11.13
N GLY A 278 -1.62 -4.24 -10.53
CA GLY A 278 -0.20 -4.03 -10.34
C GLY A 278 0.56 -3.90 -11.66
N ALA A 279 0.29 -4.79 -12.62
CA ALA A 279 0.90 -4.77 -13.94
C ALA A 279 0.50 -3.55 -14.78
N ALA A 280 -0.74 -3.08 -14.67
CA ALA A 280 -1.17 -1.84 -15.31
C ALA A 280 -0.49 -0.61 -14.67
N ALA A 281 -0.40 -0.57 -13.34
CA ALA A 281 0.21 0.55 -12.62
C ALA A 281 1.68 0.78 -13.01
N VAL A 282 2.49 -0.29 -13.15
CA VAL A 282 3.90 -0.13 -13.53
C VAL A 282 4.11 0.42 -14.94
N GLN A 283 3.10 0.35 -15.80
CA GLN A 283 3.13 0.88 -17.16
C GLN A 283 2.71 2.36 -17.25
N LEU A 284 2.23 2.93 -16.14
CA LEU A 284 1.81 4.32 -16.04
C LEU A 284 2.93 5.20 -15.43
N PRO A 285 2.98 6.51 -15.75
CA PRO A 285 4.02 7.39 -15.22
C PRO A 285 3.78 7.74 -13.75
N GLY A 286 4.85 7.78 -12.96
CA GLY A 286 4.82 8.24 -11.56
C GLY A 286 3.89 7.40 -10.68
N SER A 287 2.93 8.03 -10.01
CA SER A 287 1.93 7.41 -9.14
C SER A 287 0.52 7.45 -9.72
N VAL A 288 0.38 7.51 -11.04
CA VAL A 288 -0.92 7.44 -11.72
C VAL A 288 -1.54 6.05 -11.46
N MET A 289 -2.80 6.02 -11.05
CA MET A 289 -3.50 4.77 -10.77
C MET A 289 -4.25 4.27 -12.01
N PRO A 290 -4.22 2.95 -12.25
CA PRO A 290 -4.86 2.37 -13.42
C PRO A 290 -6.38 2.48 -13.34
N THR A 291 -6.99 2.78 -14.47
CA THR A 291 -8.43 2.69 -14.71
C THR A 291 -8.80 1.33 -15.29
N PRO A 292 -10.08 0.95 -15.34
CA PRO A 292 -10.49 -0.29 -16.00
C PRO A 292 -10.03 -0.43 -17.47
N ALA A 293 -9.82 0.69 -18.15
CA ALA A 293 -9.35 0.70 -19.56
C ALA A 293 -7.85 0.34 -19.68
N ASP A 294 -7.08 0.49 -18.61
CA ASP A 294 -5.65 0.18 -18.59
C ASP A 294 -5.39 -1.31 -18.25
N LEU A 295 -6.42 -2.04 -17.82
CA LEU A 295 -6.27 -3.44 -17.40
C LEU A 295 -6.30 -4.38 -18.62
N ASP A 296 -5.31 -5.26 -18.72
CA ASP A 296 -5.30 -6.38 -19.67
C ASP A 296 -5.43 -7.71 -18.92
N PRO A 297 -6.65 -8.25 -18.76
CA PRO A 297 -6.86 -9.53 -18.10
C PRO A 297 -6.29 -10.72 -18.88
N PHE A 298 -6.05 -10.59 -20.20
CA PHE A 298 -5.47 -11.64 -21.03
C PHE A 298 -3.93 -11.74 -20.86
N ALA A 299 -3.29 -10.70 -20.34
CA ALA A 299 -1.87 -10.74 -19.98
C ALA A 299 -1.62 -11.45 -18.65
N VAL A 300 -2.67 -11.74 -17.85
CA VAL A 300 -2.56 -12.30 -16.50
C VAL A 300 -2.71 -13.82 -16.53
N THR A 301 -1.82 -14.48 -15.80
CA THR A 301 -1.90 -15.92 -15.53
C THR A 301 -1.94 -16.15 -14.02
N VAL A 302 -2.88 -16.97 -13.54
CA VAL A 302 -2.93 -17.45 -12.15
C VAL A 302 -2.99 -18.96 -12.17
N THR A 303 -2.12 -19.60 -11.37
CA THR A 303 -2.01 -21.06 -11.29
C THR A 303 -1.83 -21.55 -9.86
N PRO A 304 -2.38 -22.72 -9.48
CA PRO A 304 -2.04 -23.41 -8.24
C PRO A 304 -0.67 -24.12 -8.31
N GLU A 305 -0.12 -24.30 -9.52
CA GLU A 305 1.19 -24.87 -9.75
C GLU A 305 2.26 -23.79 -9.56
N VAL A 306 2.66 -23.61 -8.30
CA VAL A 306 3.64 -22.57 -7.95
C VAL A 306 5.04 -22.97 -8.44
N PRO A 307 5.77 -22.11 -9.16
CA PRO A 307 7.11 -22.39 -9.66
C PRO A 307 8.16 -22.26 -8.53
N VAL A 308 8.14 -23.18 -7.57
CA VAL A 308 8.91 -23.07 -6.31
C VAL A 308 10.42 -22.98 -6.51
N ASP A 309 10.96 -23.56 -7.58
CA ASP A 309 12.39 -23.55 -7.90
C ASP A 309 12.84 -22.30 -8.67
N ARG A 310 11.88 -21.42 -9.05
CA ARG A 310 12.23 -20.17 -9.74
C ARG A 310 13.01 -19.27 -8.80
N VAL A 311 14.21 -18.90 -9.22
CA VAL A 311 15.06 -17.91 -8.53
C VAL A 311 14.44 -16.53 -8.71
N LEU A 312 14.36 -15.74 -7.63
CA LEU A 312 13.88 -14.37 -7.70
C LEU A 312 14.87 -13.50 -8.46
N THR A 313 14.35 -12.62 -9.33
CA THR A 313 15.15 -11.70 -10.15
C THR A 313 15.96 -10.73 -9.27
N GLU A 314 15.38 -10.31 -8.16
CA GLU A 314 16.02 -9.51 -7.12
C GLU A 314 16.01 -10.31 -5.82
N PRO A 315 17.00 -11.21 -5.58
CA PRO A 315 17.07 -11.97 -4.34
C PRO A 315 17.26 -11.03 -3.16
N VAL A 316 16.45 -11.20 -2.13
CA VAL A 316 16.53 -10.41 -0.89
C VAL A 316 17.51 -11.09 0.05
N SER A 317 18.60 -10.37 0.39
CA SER A 317 19.69 -10.82 1.27
C SER A 317 19.40 -10.55 2.76
#